data_ec6a0ef525089b4b54f40a9bedbd2a3f
#
_entry.id   ec6a0ef525089b4b54f40a9bedbd2a3f
#
_cell.length_a   1.000
_cell.length_b   1.000
_cell.length_c   1.000
_cell.angle_alpha   90.00
_cell.angle_beta   90.00
_cell.angle_gamma   90.00
#
_symmetry.space_group_name_H-M   'P 1'
#
loop_
_entity.id
_entity.type
_entity.pdbx_description
1 polymer ?
#
loop_
_entity_poly.entity_id
_entity_poly.type
_entity_poly.pdbx_seq_one_letter_code
_entity_poly.pdbx_strand_id
1 'polypeptide(L)'
;MLGLFKRAPKLEAVFRPTVAVARELTREVEVAGELVLRNLGRAAELTDLELVLIGGGTRRIDLVVPEAWRGRLRLGAGGELTAAVAWKLTLAAPMRAPAAEIQVNTTAGGRHQPLATTPAFPLANE
;
A
#
# COMPACT_ATOMS: atom_id res chain seq x y z
N MET A 1 1.21 -10.22 -30.54
CA MET A 1 2.20 -9.15 -30.49
C MET A 1 1.78 -7.96 -29.65
N LEU A 2 0.65 -7.40 -29.95
CA LEU A 2 0.20 -6.21 -29.22
C LEU A 2 0.01 -6.44 -27.72
N GLY A 3 -0.37 -7.62 -27.32
CA GLY A 3 -0.49 -7.96 -25.92
C GLY A 3 0.81 -7.85 -25.12
N LEU A 4 1.95 -7.87 -25.81
CA LEU A 4 3.25 -7.72 -25.17
C LEU A 4 3.49 -6.31 -24.64
N PHE A 5 2.71 -5.35 -25.11
CA PHE A 5 2.85 -3.95 -24.73
C PHE A 5 1.76 -3.48 -23.79
N LYS A 6 1.19 -4.40 -23.02
CA LYS A 6 0.28 -4.01 -21.96
C LYS A 6 1.03 -3.09 -20.99
N ARG A 7 0.70 -1.84 -21.03
CA ARG A 7 1.27 -0.87 -20.12
C ARG A 7 0.69 -1.10 -18.73
N ALA A 8 1.54 -0.94 -17.72
CA ALA A 8 1.07 -0.91 -16.36
C ALA A 8 0.03 0.21 -16.20
N PRO A 9 -1.04 -0.02 -15.45
CA PRO A 9 -2.02 1.03 -15.20
C PRO A 9 -1.36 2.22 -14.52
N LYS A 10 -1.80 3.43 -14.84
CA LYS A 10 -1.35 4.64 -14.17
C LYS A 10 -2.19 4.85 -12.93
N LEU A 11 -1.64 4.48 -11.79
CA LEU A 11 -2.32 4.57 -10.52
C LEU A 11 -1.60 5.54 -9.59
N GLU A 12 -2.39 6.17 -8.75
CA GLU A 12 -1.88 7.02 -7.68
C GLU A 12 -2.41 6.48 -6.36
N ALA A 13 -1.53 6.35 -5.39
CA ALA A 13 -1.92 5.95 -4.04
C ALA A 13 -1.73 7.12 -3.09
N VAL A 14 -2.72 7.36 -2.24
CA VAL A 14 -2.68 8.41 -1.23
C VAL A 14 -3.11 7.79 0.10
N PHE A 15 -2.40 8.11 1.16
CA PHE A 15 -2.76 7.68 2.51
C PHE A 15 -2.94 8.89 3.41
N ARG A 16 -4.06 8.92 4.11
CA ARG A 16 -4.40 9.97 5.09
C ARG A 16 -4.38 9.34 6.47
N PRO A 17 -3.27 9.41 7.20
CA PRO A 17 -3.15 8.74 8.49
C PRO A 17 -3.97 9.43 9.57
N THR A 18 -4.62 8.63 10.42
CA THR A 18 -5.17 9.07 11.70
C THR A 18 -4.25 8.65 12.83
N VAL A 19 -3.55 7.52 12.65
CA VAL A 19 -2.52 7.03 13.57
C VAL A 19 -1.35 6.53 12.74
N ALA A 20 -0.15 6.91 13.11
CA ALA A 20 1.07 6.36 12.52
C ALA A 20 2.17 6.43 13.58
N VAL A 21 2.42 5.30 14.25
CA VAL A 21 3.29 5.23 15.43
C VAL A 21 4.13 3.97 15.37
N ALA A 22 5.41 4.10 15.71
CA ALA A 22 6.29 2.97 15.97
C ALA A 22 6.74 3.03 17.43
N ARG A 23 6.48 1.97 18.18
CA ARG A 23 6.83 1.88 19.61
C ARG A 23 8.04 1.01 19.80
N GLU A 24 9.10 1.57 20.34
CA GLU A 24 10.36 0.86 20.47
C GLU A 24 10.29 -0.30 21.47
N LEU A 25 9.76 -0.05 22.65
CA LEU A 25 9.75 -1.05 23.71
C LEU A 25 8.89 -2.27 23.39
N THR A 26 7.74 -2.06 22.79
CA THR A 26 6.83 -3.14 22.42
C THR A 26 7.08 -3.68 21.03
N ARG A 27 7.90 -3.03 20.24
CA ARG A 27 8.16 -3.34 18.83
C ARG A 27 6.89 -3.31 17.98
N GLU A 28 5.90 -2.56 18.44
CA GLU A 28 4.66 -2.40 17.70
C GLU A 28 4.75 -1.28 16.69
N VAL A 29 4.07 -1.48 15.57
CA VAL A 29 3.78 -0.43 14.59
C VAL A 29 2.28 -0.39 14.43
N GLU A 30 1.72 0.79 14.60
CA GLU A 30 0.28 1.00 14.43
C GLU A 30 0.07 2.07 13.37
N VAL A 31 -0.65 1.70 12.30
CA VAL A 31 -0.94 2.60 11.18
C VAL A 31 -2.41 2.47 10.87
N ALA A 32 -3.13 3.56 10.96
CA ALA A 32 -4.55 3.60 10.65
C ALA A 32 -4.89 4.87 9.88
N GLY A 33 -5.89 4.80 9.04
CA GLY A 33 -6.32 5.95 8.26
C GLY A 33 -7.12 5.54 7.04
N GLU A 34 -7.11 6.40 6.04
CA GLU A 34 -7.80 6.17 4.78
C GLU A 34 -6.79 5.99 3.67
N LEU A 35 -6.86 4.85 2.98
CA LEU A 35 -6.05 4.57 1.81
C LEU A 35 -6.89 4.72 0.56
N VAL A 36 -6.39 5.49 -0.39
CA VAL A 36 -7.08 5.77 -1.66
C VAL A 36 -6.18 5.33 -2.81
N LEU A 37 -6.75 4.57 -3.73
CA LEU A 37 -6.09 4.20 -4.97
C LEU A 37 -6.89 4.82 -6.12
N ARG A 38 -6.27 5.67 -6.89
CA ARG A 38 -6.92 6.42 -7.97
C ARG A 38 -6.35 5.99 -9.31
N ASN A 39 -7.24 5.77 -10.29
CA ASN A 39 -6.84 5.44 -11.65
C ASN A 39 -6.70 6.73 -12.47
N LEU A 40 -5.47 7.06 -12.84
CA LEU A 40 -5.16 8.24 -13.66
C LEU A 40 -5.13 7.93 -15.15
N GLY A 41 -5.32 6.69 -15.52
CA GLY A 41 -5.27 6.22 -16.91
C GLY A 41 -6.58 5.63 -17.37
N ARG A 42 -6.47 4.67 -18.28
CA ARG A 42 -7.63 3.94 -18.81
C ARG A 42 -8.16 2.96 -17.78
N ALA A 43 -9.42 2.52 -17.98
CA ALA A 43 -9.98 1.46 -17.16
C ALA A 43 -9.02 0.28 -17.06
N ALA A 44 -8.83 -0.22 -15.87
CA ALA A 44 -7.89 -1.29 -15.57
C ALA A 44 -8.54 -2.36 -14.71
N GLU A 45 -8.09 -3.59 -14.89
CA GLU A 45 -8.43 -4.69 -14.01
C GLU A 45 -7.24 -4.96 -13.10
N LEU A 46 -7.50 -4.97 -11.80
CA LEU A 46 -6.48 -5.20 -10.79
C LEU A 46 -6.76 -6.54 -10.12
N THR A 47 -5.74 -7.36 -10.00
CA THR A 47 -5.88 -8.69 -9.40
C THR A 47 -4.88 -8.86 -8.27
N ASP A 48 -5.35 -9.49 -7.20
CA ASP A 48 -4.50 -9.91 -6.08
C ASP A 48 -3.60 -8.80 -5.58
N LEU A 49 -4.21 -7.67 -5.21
CA LEU A 49 -3.47 -6.55 -4.66
C LEU A 49 -2.77 -6.95 -3.36
N GLU A 50 -1.59 -6.41 -3.18
CA GLU A 50 -0.81 -6.57 -1.97
C GLU A 50 -0.39 -5.21 -1.46
N LEU A 51 -0.30 -5.08 -0.15
CA LEU A 51 0.10 -3.84 0.50
C LEU A 51 1.36 -4.09 1.32
N VAL A 52 2.30 -3.18 1.22
CA VAL A 52 3.57 -3.25 1.94
C VAL A 52 3.83 -1.90 2.59
N LEU A 53 4.12 -1.92 3.90
CA LEU A 53 4.60 -0.76 4.61
C LEU A 53 6.12 -0.68 4.43
N ILE A 54 6.60 0.46 3.96
CA ILE A 54 8.03 0.68 3.77
C ILE A 54 8.48 1.73 4.78
N GLY A 55 9.37 1.35 5.67
CA GLY A 55 9.93 2.25 6.67
C GLY A 55 11.44 2.34 6.52
N GLY A 56 11.98 3.55 6.71
CA GLY A 56 13.42 3.77 6.63
C GLY A 56 14.04 3.46 5.28
N GLY A 57 13.25 3.46 4.22
CA GLY A 57 13.71 3.25 2.84
C GLY A 57 13.92 1.79 2.45
N THR A 58 14.22 0.91 3.39
CA THR A 58 14.59 -0.48 3.08
C THR A 58 13.74 -1.53 3.78
N ARG A 59 13.17 -1.21 4.93
CA ARG A 59 12.40 -2.19 5.69
C ARG A 59 11.00 -2.32 5.13
N ARG A 60 10.61 -3.54 4.80
CA ARG A 60 9.34 -3.85 4.16
C ARG A 60 8.53 -4.78 5.07
N ILE A 61 7.28 -4.44 5.27
CA ILE A 61 6.38 -5.20 6.14
C ILE A 61 5.08 -5.43 5.38
N ASP A 62 4.68 -6.70 5.27
CA ASP A 62 3.44 -7.05 4.61
C ASP A 62 2.24 -6.61 5.45
N LEU A 63 1.27 -5.99 4.81
CA LEU A 63 0.04 -5.52 5.44
C LEU A 63 -1.14 -6.36 4.95
N VAL A 64 -2.10 -6.58 5.83
CA VAL A 64 -3.33 -7.28 5.46
C VAL A 64 -4.14 -6.39 4.52
N VAL A 65 -4.51 -6.92 3.38
CA VAL A 65 -5.29 -6.20 2.37
C VAL A 65 -6.76 -6.11 2.83
N PRO A 66 -7.38 -4.93 2.77
CA PRO A 66 -8.81 -4.80 3.09
C PRO A 66 -9.63 -5.77 2.25
N GLU A 67 -10.68 -6.31 2.84
CA GLU A 67 -11.53 -7.31 2.17
C GLU A 67 -12.08 -6.78 0.83
N ALA A 68 -12.48 -5.52 0.80
CA ALA A 68 -13.01 -4.90 -0.42
C ALA A 68 -11.99 -4.77 -1.55
N TRP A 69 -10.70 -4.92 -1.25
CA TRP A 69 -9.61 -4.82 -2.22
C TRP A 69 -9.06 -6.19 -2.63
N ARG A 70 -9.66 -7.26 -2.15
CA ARG A 70 -9.21 -8.62 -2.45
C ARG A 70 -9.81 -9.13 -3.75
N GLY A 71 -9.08 -10.04 -4.38
CA GLY A 71 -9.54 -10.68 -5.60
C GLY A 71 -9.37 -9.80 -6.81
N ARG A 72 -10.33 -9.87 -7.70
CA ARG A 72 -10.30 -9.16 -8.97
C ARG A 72 -11.14 -7.90 -8.89
N LEU A 73 -10.52 -6.77 -9.18
CA LEU A 73 -11.15 -5.46 -9.11
C LEU A 73 -11.11 -4.79 -10.46
N ARG A 74 -12.17 -4.07 -10.79
CA ARG A 74 -12.21 -3.26 -12.00
C ARG A 74 -12.30 -1.80 -11.61
N LEU A 75 -11.35 -1.01 -12.08
CA LEU A 75 -11.25 0.41 -11.78
C LEU A 75 -11.35 1.20 -13.08
N GLY A 76 -12.45 1.91 -13.25
CA GLY A 76 -12.66 2.75 -14.44
C GLY A 76 -11.70 3.92 -14.49
N ALA A 77 -11.61 4.56 -15.66
CA ALA A 77 -10.80 5.77 -15.82
C ALA A 77 -11.31 6.85 -14.86
N GLY A 78 -10.40 7.44 -14.08
CA GLY A 78 -10.74 8.41 -13.05
C GLY A 78 -11.40 7.81 -11.81
N GLY A 79 -11.59 6.50 -11.77
CA GLY A 79 -12.20 5.83 -10.62
C GLY A 79 -11.28 5.75 -9.42
N GLU A 80 -11.87 5.57 -8.25
CA GLU A 80 -11.14 5.47 -6.99
C GLU A 80 -11.60 4.25 -6.19
N LEU A 81 -10.64 3.63 -5.52
CA LEU A 81 -10.89 2.68 -4.44
C LEU A 81 -10.48 3.34 -3.14
N THR A 82 -11.37 3.33 -2.16
CA THR A 82 -11.09 3.91 -0.85
C THR A 82 -11.34 2.85 0.22
N ALA A 83 -10.45 2.76 1.18
CA ALA A 83 -10.62 1.85 2.30
C ALA A 83 -10.15 2.49 3.59
N ALA A 84 -10.95 2.33 4.64
CA ALA A 84 -10.50 2.60 6.00
C ALA A 84 -9.65 1.41 6.44
N VAL A 85 -8.43 1.68 6.87
CA VAL A 85 -7.48 0.64 7.25
C VAL A 85 -6.96 0.87 8.66
N ALA A 86 -6.65 -0.21 9.34
CA ALA A 86 -6.05 -0.15 10.67
C ALA A 86 -5.16 -1.39 10.82
N TRP A 87 -3.87 -1.16 10.92
CA TRP A 87 -2.91 -2.24 11.10
C TRP A 87 -2.16 -2.04 12.42
N LYS A 88 -2.09 -3.10 13.19
CA LYS A 88 -1.30 -3.13 14.41
C LYS A 88 -0.43 -4.38 14.36
N LEU A 89 0.86 -4.17 14.26
CA LEU A 89 1.82 -5.24 14.00
C LEU A 89 2.88 -5.26 15.10
N THR A 90 3.27 -6.44 15.52
CA THR A 90 4.43 -6.62 16.42
C THR A 90 5.57 -7.18 15.58
N LEU A 91 6.69 -6.47 15.59
CA LEU A 91 7.83 -6.80 14.75
C LEU A 91 8.91 -7.56 15.53
N ALA A 92 9.78 -8.27 14.79
CA ALA A 92 10.92 -8.95 15.41
C ALA A 92 11.94 -7.96 16.00
N ALA A 93 12.03 -6.76 15.40
CA ALA A 93 12.89 -5.69 15.86
C ALA A 93 12.17 -4.35 15.74
N PRO A 94 12.47 -3.36 16.59
CA PRO A 94 11.78 -2.06 16.51
C PRO A 94 11.97 -1.40 15.15
N MET A 95 10.93 -0.71 14.68
CA MET A 95 11.04 0.14 13.52
C MET A 95 11.46 1.55 13.95
N ARG A 96 12.61 1.98 13.47
CA ARG A 96 13.13 3.33 13.73
C ARG A 96 13.21 4.10 12.42
N ALA A 97 12.11 4.72 12.07
CA ALA A 97 12.03 5.49 10.84
C ALA A 97 11.24 6.76 11.09
N PRO A 98 11.65 7.92 10.55
CA PRO A 98 10.92 9.18 10.73
C PRO A 98 9.68 9.24 9.87
N ALA A 99 9.59 8.42 8.83
CA ALA A 99 8.49 8.41 7.89
C ALA A 99 8.32 7.00 7.32
N ALA A 100 7.14 6.76 6.76
CA ALA A 100 6.82 5.51 6.09
C ALA A 100 6.01 5.78 4.83
N GLU A 101 5.93 4.76 3.97
CA GLU A 101 5.15 4.77 2.75
C GLU A 101 4.36 3.47 2.67
N ILE A 102 3.25 3.48 1.95
CA ILE A 102 2.52 2.27 1.63
C ILE A 102 2.65 2.03 0.13
N GLN A 103 3.16 0.87 -0.23
CA GLN A 103 3.26 0.44 -1.62
C GLN A 103 2.13 -0.53 -1.94
N VAL A 104 1.46 -0.27 -3.06
CA VAL A 104 0.42 -1.14 -3.60
C VAL A 104 1.03 -1.94 -4.73
N ASN A 105 0.97 -3.26 -4.63
CA ASN A 105 1.52 -4.17 -5.61
C ASN A 105 0.43 -5.08 -6.15
N THR A 106 0.66 -5.63 -7.32
CA THR A 106 -0.11 -6.74 -7.85
C THR A 106 0.81 -7.93 -8.06
N THR A 107 0.24 -9.13 -8.06
CA THR A 107 0.98 -10.33 -8.42
C THR A 107 0.65 -10.69 -9.86
N ALA A 108 1.63 -10.69 -10.72
CA ALA A 108 1.48 -11.10 -12.11
C ALA A 108 2.56 -12.12 -12.45
N GLY A 109 2.15 -13.29 -12.93
CA GLY A 109 3.09 -14.36 -13.27
C GLY A 109 3.94 -14.83 -12.09
N GLY A 110 3.39 -14.78 -10.88
CA GLY A 110 4.11 -15.15 -9.66
C GLY A 110 5.07 -14.09 -9.16
N ARG A 111 5.08 -12.91 -9.75
CA ARG A 111 5.95 -11.81 -9.36
C ARG A 111 5.16 -10.64 -8.82
N HIS A 112 5.69 -10.02 -7.76
CA HIS A 112 5.14 -8.79 -7.22
C HIS A 112 5.54 -7.63 -8.10
N GLN A 113 4.57 -6.89 -8.60
CA GLN A 113 4.81 -5.71 -9.43
C GLN A 113 4.26 -4.48 -8.72
N PRO A 114 5.10 -3.48 -8.45
CA PRO A 114 4.61 -2.24 -7.85
C PRO A 114 3.67 -1.53 -8.80
N LEU A 115 2.52 -1.10 -8.28
CA LEU A 115 1.55 -0.31 -9.03
C LEU A 115 1.61 1.16 -8.64
N ALA A 116 1.73 1.44 -7.36
CA ALA A 116 1.77 2.80 -6.84
C ALA A 116 2.35 2.79 -5.43
N THR A 117 2.95 3.91 -5.05
CA THR A 117 3.45 4.12 -3.69
C THR A 117 2.91 5.45 -3.19
N THR A 118 2.42 5.48 -1.96
CA THR A 118 1.95 6.72 -1.36
C THR A 118 3.11 7.68 -1.12
N PRO A 119 2.85 8.99 -1.07
CA PRO A 119 3.82 9.91 -0.51
C PRO A 119 4.19 9.49 0.93
N ALA A 120 5.39 9.82 1.35
CA ALA A 120 5.84 9.52 2.71
C ALA A 120 4.96 10.27 3.72
N PHE A 121 4.60 9.59 4.80
CA PHE A 121 3.87 10.19 5.91
C PHE A 121 4.70 10.07 7.19
N PRO A 122 4.57 11.03 8.11
CA PRO A 122 5.33 11.00 9.36
C PRO A 122 4.99 9.77 10.20
N LEU A 123 6.00 9.16 10.81
CA LEU A 123 5.84 8.05 11.72
C LEU A 123 6.36 8.49 13.09
N ALA A 124 5.46 8.62 14.06
CA ALA A 124 5.86 8.98 15.41
C ALA A 124 6.62 7.81 16.04
N ASN A 125 7.71 8.11 16.72
CA ASN A 125 8.53 7.10 17.41
C ASN A 125 8.36 7.29 18.91
N GLU A 126 7.81 6.27 19.55
CA GLU A 126 7.55 6.26 21.00
C GLU A 126 8.34 5.20 21.71
#